data_4d57ee0522d16e2aa9b32c0cda081609
#
_entry.id   4d57ee0522d16e2aa9b32c0cda081609
#
_cell.length_a   1.000
_cell.length_b   1.000
_cell.length_c   1.000
_cell.angle_alpha   90.00
_cell.angle_beta   90.00
_cell.angle_gamma   90.00
#
_symmetry.space_group_name_H-M   'P 1'
#
loop_
_entity.id
_entity.type
_entity.pdbx_description
1 polymer ?
#
loop_
_entity_poly.entity_id
_entity_poly.type
_entity_poly.pdbx_seq_one_letter_code
_entity_poly.pdbx_strand_id
1 'polypeptide(L)'
;MKHVKYLALVLCIGNLSPVMAQTASKSLTVDNLVAWQRISGQAISDNGKWVACKMEPWEGDAVVNLYDAQGKELATFPRADRFLFSASSDYLVVSQKPGKMIVDSLKIKKTKKEKMPMDALVIYSLSGGREVIDSLKTFRLAEKADWVAFQKGRKDSTLYVQPLNANLSTRYEAPAVKAFNFAEKSGMLYYITAGDKAEEKPGLYLLNTETGVKTLIKEGDGVFKQVTFDEDGANLAFLYCAQKDSCYKAMSLWLSQQGAPATEVAARGNRAFPKGWVISEHGKLQFSKSASRLFFGTSPEPRQKDTLQLAENRPNVQVWSWDEPVQYTVQDYNKEKELKRSYQAVYHINGGRICQLADEELSQILLGDEGDAPLALLSTSRPYSLSSMWEGRTRSDYYTVSLEDGSRKLLASADYGRYRLSPQGKYAYWYAETDSCWYTLSMADGKKNQLTTPASFLAWDEENDVPDYPNAHGTAGWTERDESLLIYDRYDIWKFDPDAMKEPVNLTMNGRKNRISYRLVKLDKEERMIDLNKPQLLKGFNEVTKGNGYYKARLSTAASPKELMAGNYNVTQYF
;
A
#
# COMPACT_ATOMS: atom_id res chain seq x y z
N MET A 1 61.76 -62.60 3.24
CA MET A 1 60.33 -62.78 2.90
C MET A 1 59.32 -62.26 3.97
N LYS A 2 59.74 -61.54 5.00
CA LYS A 2 58.83 -61.02 6.07
C LYS A 2 58.44 -59.53 5.89
N HIS A 3 59.09 -58.80 5.03
CA HIS A 3 58.76 -57.37 4.83
C HIS A 3 57.79 -57.06 3.70
N VAL A 4 57.48 -58.02 2.82
CA VAL A 4 56.53 -57.82 1.71
C VAL A 4 55.05 -57.97 2.15
N LYS A 5 54.79 -58.65 3.26
CA LYS A 5 53.39 -58.84 3.76
C LYS A 5 52.82 -57.61 4.49
N TYR A 6 53.70 -56.72 5.01
CA TYR A 6 53.21 -55.48 5.67
C TYR A 6 52.96 -54.33 4.70
N LEU A 7 53.61 -54.35 3.54
CA LEU A 7 53.37 -53.32 2.53
C LEU A 7 52.03 -53.48 1.80
N ALA A 8 51.55 -54.73 1.65
CA ALA A 8 50.25 -55.01 1.06
C ALA A 8 49.08 -54.67 1.97
N LEU A 9 49.28 -54.67 3.30
CA LEU A 9 48.23 -54.36 4.26
C LEU A 9 48.04 -52.83 4.45
N VAL A 10 49.10 -52.04 4.28
CA VAL A 10 49.04 -50.59 4.36
C VAL A 10 48.46 -49.96 3.08
N LEU A 11 48.61 -50.61 1.93
CA LEU A 11 48.02 -50.13 0.67
C LEU A 11 46.51 -50.43 0.57
N CYS A 12 45.97 -51.38 1.32
CA CYS A 12 44.52 -51.68 1.38
C CYS A 12 43.74 -50.80 2.37
N ILE A 13 44.44 -50.12 3.32
CA ILE A 13 43.79 -49.22 4.30
C ILE A 13 43.74 -47.77 3.79
N GLY A 14 44.60 -47.41 2.81
CA GLY A 14 44.67 -46.05 2.25
C GLY A 14 43.59 -45.66 1.25
N ASN A 15 42.71 -46.58 0.85
CA ASN A 15 41.67 -46.32 -0.15
C ASN A 15 40.21 -46.48 0.35
N LEU A 16 40.01 -46.42 1.66
CA LEU A 16 38.68 -46.22 2.22
C LEU A 16 38.40 -44.71 2.21
N SER A 17 38.25 -44.10 1.01
CA SER A 17 37.53 -42.89 0.89
C SER A 17 36.16 -43.11 1.56
N PRO A 18 35.70 -42.22 2.47
CA PRO A 18 34.36 -42.32 2.95
C PRO A 18 33.45 -42.19 1.71
N VAL A 19 32.83 -43.27 1.30
CA VAL A 19 31.68 -43.19 0.41
C VAL A 19 30.66 -42.39 1.19
N MET A 20 30.67 -41.09 0.98
CA MET A 20 29.53 -40.26 1.37
C MET A 20 28.34 -40.91 0.71
N ALA A 21 27.55 -41.59 1.50
CA ALA A 21 26.24 -42.08 1.07
C ALA A 21 25.49 -40.85 0.55
N GLN A 22 25.49 -40.67 -0.78
CA GLN A 22 24.51 -39.79 -1.40
C GLN A 22 23.17 -40.34 -0.91
N THR A 23 22.56 -39.62 0.03
CA THR A 23 21.17 -39.80 0.35
C THR A 23 20.45 -39.73 -1.00
N ALA A 24 19.97 -40.89 -1.47
CA ALA A 24 19.25 -40.98 -2.73
C ALA A 24 18.14 -39.90 -2.68
N SER A 25 18.28 -38.90 -3.48
CA SER A 25 17.25 -37.87 -3.62
C SER A 25 15.97 -38.58 -4.02
N LYS A 26 14.93 -38.52 -3.18
CA LYS A 26 13.62 -39.07 -3.53
C LYS A 26 13.17 -38.42 -4.83
N SER A 27 12.88 -39.23 -5.86
CA SER A 27 12.28 -38.71 -7.09
C SER A 27 10.92 -38.08 -6.75
N LEU A 28 10.67 -36.92 -7.34
CA LEU A 28 9.39 -36.23 -7.21
C LEU A 28 8.31 -37.03 -7.95
N THR A 29 7.21 -37.30 -7.27
CA THR A 29 6.00 -37.88 -7.85
C THR A 29 4.89 -36.85 -7.89
N VAL A 30 3.85 -37.08 -8.70
CA VAL A 30 2.67 -36.18 -8.76
C VAL A 30 2.03 -36.03 -7.37
N ASP A 31 2.00 -37.10 -6.58
CA ASP A 31 1.43 -37.08 -5.23
C ASP A 31 2.23 -36.18 -4.26
N ASN A 32 3.53 -35.99 -4.50
CA ASN A 32 4.33 -35.07 -3.69
C ASN A 32 4.00 -33.60 -3.96
N LEU A 33 3.50 -33.25 -5.13
CA LEU A 33 3.17 -31.86 -5.48
C LEU A 33 2.04 -31.30 -4.62
N VAL A 34 1.08 -32.14 -4.26
CA VAL A 34 -0.05 -31.76 -3.40
C VAL A 34 0.39 -31.40 -1.98
N ALA A 35 1.44 -32.09 -1.50
CA ALA A 35 1.99 -31.88 -0.16
C ALA A 35 2.96 -30.69 -0.05
N TRP A 36 3.36 -30.11 -1.18
CA TRP A 36 4.27 -28.95 -1.15
C TRP A 36 3.60 -27.75 -0.52
N GLN A 37 4.36 -27.11 0.35
CA GLN A 37 3.92 -25.92 1.05
C GLN A 37 4.73 -24.70 0.59
N ARG A 38 4.06 -23.58 0.50
CA ARG A 38 4.68 -22.28 0.27
C ARG A 38 4.38 -21.35 1.43
N ILE A 39 5.28 -20.43 1.72
CA ILE A 39 5.00 -19.32 2.61
C ILE A 39 4.14 -18.33 1.80
N SER A 40 2.87 -18.20 2.17
CA SER A 40 1.90 -17.31 1.49
C SER A 40 1.62 -16.03 2.27
N GLY A 41 2.13 -15.90 3.48
CA GLY A 41 2.05 -14.72 4.31
C GLY A 41 3.04 -14.77 5.46
N GLN A 42 3.52 -13.61 5.86
CA GLN A 42 4.44 -13.45 6.97
C GLN A 42 4.17 -12.14 7.71
N ALA A 43 4.50 -12.12 8.98
CA ALA A 43 4.48 -10.92 9.82
C ALA A 43 5.55 -11.02 10.90
N ILE A 44 6.10 -9.87 11.27
CA ILE A 44 6.96 -9.71 12.44
C ILE A 44 6.26 -8.75 13.41
N SER A 45 6.37 -9.01 14.71
CA SER A 45 5.85 -8.11 15.72
C SER A 45 6.65 -6.80 15.78
N ASP A 46 6.03 -5.68 16.16
CA ASP A 46 6.68 -4.36 16.22
C ASP A 46 7.93 -4.37 17.11
N ASN A 47 7.95 -5.20 18.17
CA ASN A 47 9.11 -5.35 19.05
C ASN A 47 10.21 -6.28 18.49
N GLY A 48 10.01 -6.88 17.30
CA GLY A 48 10.95 -7.78 16.62
C GLY A 48 11.19 -9.13 17.28
N LYS A 49 10.41 -9.52 18.32
CA LYS A 49 10.63 -10.76 19.06
C LYS A 49 9.90 -11.96 18.48
N TRP A 50 8.85 -11.74 17.71
CA TRP A 50 7.94 -12.79 17.24
C TRP A 50 7.80 -12.74 15.72
N VAL A 51 7.75 -13.89 15.10
CA VAL A 51 7.54 -14.04 13.66
C VAL A 51 6.41 -15.04 13.44
N ALA A 52 5.44 -14.68 12.61
CA ALA A 52 4.37 -15.56 12.19
C ALA A 52 4.45 -15.83 10.69
N CYS A 53 4.38 -17.10 10.28
CA CYS A 53 4.43 -17.51 8.88
C CYS A 53 3.24 -18.38 8.52
N LYS A 54 2.52 -18.02 7.45
CA LYS A 54 1.45 -18.84 6.88
C LYS A 54 2.03 -19.81 5.88
N MET A 55 1.93 -21.08 6.20
CA MET A 55 2.28 -22.20 5.32
C MET A 55 1.02 -22.67 4.60
N GLU A 56 1.04 -22.63 3.28
CA GLU A 56 -0.12 -22.99 2.45
C GLU A 56 0.25 -24.13 1.51
N PRO A 57 -0.39 -25.31 1.61
CA PRO A 57 -0.22 -26.37 0.64
C PRO A 57 -0.92 -25.99 -0.68
N TRP A 58 -0.54 -26.64 -1.77
CA TRP A 58 -1.26 -26.46 -3.05
C TRP A 58 -2.75 -26.83 -2.90
N GLU A 59 -3.04 -27.89 -2.18
CA GLU A 59 -4.37 -28.34 -1.86
C GLU A 59 -4.49 -28.70 -0.38
N GLY A 60 -5.49 -28.14 0.32
CA GLY A 60 -5.70 -28.37 1.74
C GLY A 60 -5.89 -27.12 2.56
N ASP A 61 -5.72 -27.26 3.86
CA ASP A 61 -5.87 -26.18 4.82
C ASP A 61 -4.50 -25.52 5.10
N ALA A 62 -4.46 -24.19 5.10
CA ALA A 62 -3.28 -23.44 5.48
C ALA A 62 -3.04 -23.50 6.99
N VAL A 63 -1.80 -23.31 7.41
CA VAL A 63 -1.38 -23.27 8.81
C VAL A 63 -0.55 -22.02 9.06
N VAL A 64 -0.80 -21.31 10.16
CA VAL A 64 0.10 -20.25 10.63
C VAL A 64 0.93 -20.80 11.79
N ASN A 65 2.24 -20.74 11.65
CA ASN A 65 3.19 -21.07 12.69
C ASN A 65 3.78 -19.81 13.28
N LEU A 66 3.86 -19.76 14.59
CA LEU A 66 4.46 -18.67 15.37
C LEU A 66 5.84 -19.08 15.89
N TYR A 67 6.83 -18.23 15.67
CA TYR A 67 8.22 -18.45 16.06
C TYR A 67 8.74 -17.32 16.93
N ASP A 68 9.71 -17.61 17.78
CA ASP A 68 10.55 -16.56 18.38
C ASP A 68 11.62 -16.05 17.40
N ALA A 69 12.35 -15.00 17.79
CA ALA A 69 13.42 -14.42 16.98
C ALA A 69 14.60 -15.36 16.69
N GLN A 70 14.69 -16.51 17.40
CA GLN A 70 15.69 -17.56 17.20
C GLN A 70 15.18 -18.67 16.26
N GLY A 71 13.93 -18.60 15.79
CA GLY A 71 13.32 -19.58 14.91
C GLY A 71 12.72 -20.79 15.63
N LYS A 72 12.58 -20.74 16.96
CA LYS A 72 11.90 -21.78 17.72
C LYS A 72 10.39 -21.64 17.57
N GLU A 73 9.72 -22.71 17.15
CA GLU A 73 8.26 -22.74 17.06
C GLU A 73 7.62 -22.71 18.45
N LEU A 74 6.65 -21.80 18.61
CA LEU A 74 5.94 -21.57 19.87
C LEU A 74 4.50 -22.06 19.82
N ALA A 75 3.82 -21.86 18.69
CA ALA A 75 2.42 -22.23 18.51
C ALA A 75 2.08 -22.44 17.04
N THR A 76 1.04 -23.24 16.82
CA THR A 76 0.50 -23.57 15.49
C THR A 76 -1.00 -23.30 15.44
N PHE A 77 -1.45 -22.62 14.37
CA PHE A 77 -2.84 -22.28 14.14
C PHE A 77 -3.32 -22.93 12.84
N PRO A 78 -4.03 -24.08 12.91
CA PRO A 78 -4.53 -24.76 11.73
C PRO A 78 -5.66 -23.97 11.07
N ARG A 79 -5.79 -24.10 9.75
CA ARG A 79 -6.85 -23.45 8.94
C ARG A 79 -6.83 -21.92 9.02
N ALA A 80 -5.67 -21.34 9.33
CA ALA A 80 -5.51 -19.91 9.45
C ALA A 80 -5.60 -19.23 8.09
N ASP A 81 -6.26 -18.06 8.06
CA ASP A 81 -6.38 -17.24 6.86
C ASP A 81 -5.63 -15.92 7.02
N ARG A 82 -6.08 -15.08 7.92
CA ARG A 82 -5.49 -13.77 8.20
C ARG A 82 -4.96 -13.76 9.63
N PHE A 83 -3.81 -13.15 9.83
CA PHE A 83 -3.17 -13.03 11.15
C PHE A 83 -2.48 -11.68 11.29
N LEU A 84 -2.51 -11.11 12.48
CA LEU A 84 -2.00 -9.78 12.81
C LEU A 84 -1.45 -9.79 14.24
N PHE A 85 -0.30 -9.18 14.45
CA PHE A 85 0.18 -8.87 15.79
C PHE A 85 -0.54 -7.63 16.33
N SER A 86 -0.70 -7.55 17.64
CA SER A 86 -1.20 -6.37 18.34
C SER A 86 -0.16 -5.26 18.42
N ALA A 87 -0.61 -4.04 18.70
CA ALA A 87 0.26 -2.87 18.89
C ALA A 87 1.32 -3.07 19.98
N SER A 88 0.96 -3.69 21.10
CA SER A 88 1.90 -4.04 22.18
C SER A 88 2.86 -5.17 21.80
N SER A 89 2.59 -5.91 20.73
CA SER A 89 3.28 -7.17 20.40
C SER A 89 3.08 -8.29 21.43
N ASP A 90 2.02 -8.23 22.25
CA ASP A 90 1.70 -9.25 23.25
C ASP A 90 0.63 -10.25 22.80
N TYR A 91 -0.01 -9.97 21.67
CA TYR A 91 -1.07 -10.82 21.13
C TYR A 91 -0.85 -11.11 19.64
N LEU A 92 -1.27 -12.31 19.23
CA LEU A 92 -1.46 -12.68 17.83
C LEU A 92 -2.96 -12.96 17.61
N VAL A 93 -3.57 -12.21 16.71
CA VAL A 93 -4.98 -12.36 16.33
C VAL A 93 -5.07 -13.08 15.01
N VAL A 94 -5.76 -14.24 14.99
CA VAL A 94 -5.79 -15.14 13.82
C VAL A 94 -7.23 -15.44 13.45
N SER A 95 -7.63 -15.23 12.19
CA SER A 95 -8.88 -15.77 11.66
C SER A 95 -8.66 -17.21 11.17
N GLN A 96 -9.55 -18.10 11.53
CA GLN A 96 -9.52 -19.51 11.14
C GLN A 96 -10.73 -19.85 10.27
N LYS A 97 -10.49 -20.43 9.11
CA LYS A 97 -11.54 -20.94 8.22
C LYS A 97 -12.09 -22.30 8.68
N PRO A 98 -13.30 -22.65 8.30
CA PRO A 98 -13.78 -24.01 8.38
C PRO A 98 -12.88 -24.94 7.54
N GLY A 99 -12.72 -26.20 7.96
CA GLY A 99 -11.90 -27.16 7.22
C GLY A 99 -12.35 -27.30 5.76
N LYS A 100 -11.38 -27.26 4.83
CA LYS A 100 -11.64 -27.32 3.39
C LYS A 100 -12.46 -28.56 3.01
N MET A 101 -12.13 -29.73 3.52
CA MET A 101 -12.87 -30.97 3.26
C MET A 101 -14.35 -30.89 3.68
N ILE A 102 -14.63 -30.24 4.82
CA ILE A 102 -16.02 -30.03 5.30
C ILE A 102 -16.75 -29.10 4.34
N VAL A 103 -16.12 -27.98 3.98
CA VAL A 103 -16.71 -26.99 3.06
C VAL A 103 -16.99 -27.62 1.70
N ASP A 104 -16.05 -28.38 1.15
CA ASP A 104 -16.20 -29.02 -0.16
C ASP A 104 -17.28 -30.10 -0.14
N SER A 105 -17.35 -30.92 0.90
CA SER A 105 -18.43 -31.90 1.10
C SER A 105 -19.80 -31.22 1.13
N LEU A 106 -19.94 -30.09 1.83
CA LEU A 106 -21.19 -29.34 1.92
C LEU A 106 -21.54 -28.67 0.58
N LYS A 107 -20.57 -28.21 -0.20
CA LYS A 107 -20.78 -27.69 -1.57
C LYS A 107 -21.28 -28.79 -2.51
N ILE A 108 -20.67 -29.99 -2.47
CA ILE A 108 -21.12 -31.16 -3.26
C ILE A 108 -22.57 -31.50 -2.91
N LYS A 109 -22.94 -31.44 -1.63
CA LYS A 109 -24.32 -31.61 -1.15
C LYS A 109 -25.26 -30.44 -1.49
N LYS A 110 -24.78 -29.41 -2.20
CA LYS A 110 -25.55 -28.18 -2.54
C LYS A 110 -26.17 -27.50 -1.32
N THR A 111 -25.46 -27.54 -0.19
CA THR A 111 -25.92 -26.92 1.07
C THR A 111 -26.12 -25.42 0.88
N LYS A 112 -27.25 -24.88 1.33
CA LYS A 112 -27.56 -23.46 1.27
C LYS A 112 -26.50 -22.63 2.01
N LYS A 113 -26.18 -21.44 1.48
CA LYS A 113 -25.15 -20.54 2.02
C LYS A 113 -25.34 -20.22 3.51
N GLU A 114 -26.60 -20.13 3.97
CA GLU A 114 -26.93 -19.84 5.37
C GLU A 114 -26.54 -20.97 6.34
N LYS A 115 -26.42 -22.21 5.83
CA LYS A 115 -26.08 -23.41 6.61
C LYS A 115 -24.58 -23.79 6.50
N MET A 116 -23.82 -23.04 5.71
CA MET A 116 -22.36 -23.26 5.63
C MET A 116 -21.70 -22.83 6.96
N PRO A 117 -20.66 -23.51 7.42
CA PRO A 117 -19.91 -23.07 8.60
C PRO A 117 -19.29 -21.68 8.38
N MET A 118 -19.03 -20.98 9.46
CA MET A 118 -18.40 -19.64 9.46
C MET A 118 -16.99 -19.72 10.02
N ASP A 119 -16.23 -18.66 9.79
CA ASP A 119 -14.89 -18.52 10.34
C ASP A 119 -14.93 -18.35 11.86
N ALA A 120 -13.79 -18.53 12.50
CA ALA A 120 -13.57 -18.20 13.90
C ALA A 120 -12.44 -17.16 14.03
N LEU A 121 -12.44 -16.40 15.12
CA LEU A 121 -11.35 -15.51 15.50
C LEU A 121 -10.65 -16.08 16.74
N VAL A 122 -9.35 -16.21 16.67
CA VAL A 122 -8.50 -16.64 17.77
C VAL A 122 -7.68 -15.44 18.23
N ILE A 123 -7.78 -15.09 19.49
CA ILE A 123 -6.91 -14.13 20.17
C ILE A 123 -5.96 -14.94 21.03
N TYR A 124 -4.68 -14.94 20.68
CA TYR A 124 -3.64 -15.69 21.35
C TYR A 124 -2.71 -14.76 22.09
N SER A 125 -2.63 -14.91 23.42
CA SER A 125 -1.64 -14.18 24.23
C SER A 125 -0.28 -14.86 24.14
N LEU A 126 0.76 -14.08 23.84
CA LEU A 126 2.14 -14.56 23.74
C LEU A 126 2.75 -14.92 25.12
N SER A 127 2.11 -14.48 26.21
CA SER A 127 2.42 -14.91 27.57
C SER A 127 1.68 -16.19 28.01
N GLY A 128 0.81 -16.71 27.18
CA GLY A 128 -0.06 -17.86 27.43
C GLY A 128 -1.53 -17.49 27.54
N GLY A 129 -2.37 -18.31 26.97
CA GLY A 129 -3.82 -18.11 26.92
C GLY A 129 -4.36 -17.97 25.50
N ARG A 130 -5.59 -18.42 25.32
CA ARG A 130 -6.26 -18.42 24.03
C ARG A 130 -7.76 -18.18 24.21
N GLU A 131 -8.29 -17.18 23.55
CA GLU A 131 -9.72 -16.94 23.40
C GLU A 131 -10.15 -17.31 21.97
N VAL A 132 -11.30 -17.98 21.82
CA VAL A 132 -11.87 -18.35 20.51
C VAL A 132 -13.25 -17.74 20.40
N ILE A 133 -13.47 -16.97 19.36
CA ILE A 133 -14.75 -16.34 19.02
C ILE A 133 -15.30 -17.03 17.78
N ASP A 134 -16.33 -17.83 17.94
CA ASP A 134 -16.97 -18.57 16.85
C ASP A 134 -17.89 -17.70 16.00
N SER A 135 -18.18 -18.19 14.79
CA SER A 135 -19.13 -17.57 13.85
C SER A 135 -18.73 -16.15 13.44
N LEU A 136 -17.46 -15.93 13.22
CA LEU A 136 -16.91 -14.64 12.79
C LEU A 136 -17.45 -14.24 11.42
N LYS A 137 -17.95 -13.02 11.30
CA LYS A 137 -18.36 -12.39 10.04
C LYS A 137 -17.26 -11.49 9.48
N THR A 138 -16.70 -10.64 10.33
CA THR A 138 -15.60 -9.72 10.01
C THR A 138 -14.96 -9.22 11.28
N PHE A 139 -13.71 -8.75 11.19
CA PHE A 139 -13.00 -8.11 12.30
C PHE A 139 -12.07 -7.00 11.83
N ARG A 140 -11.72 -6.12 12.75
CA ARG A 140 -10.65 -5.12 12.62
C ARG A 140 -9.83 -5.12 13.91
N LEU A 141 -8.53 -5.01 13.77
CA LEU A 141 -7.59 -4.81 14.86
C LEU A 141 -7.13 -3.34 14.82
N ALA A 142 -7.07 -2.67 15.95
CA ALA A 142 -6.49 -1.34 16.01
C ALA A 142 -4.96 -1.43 15.80
N GLU A 143 -4.39 -0.50 15.02
CA GLU A 143 -2.96 -0.56 14.67
C GLU A 143 -2.06 -0.10 15.81
N LYS A 144 -2.51 0.88 16.59
CA LYS A 144 -1.73 1.48 17.69
C LYS A 144 -2.42 1.39 19.07
N ALA A 145 -3.36 0.46 19.20
CA ALA A 145 -4.02 0.14 20.48
C ALA A 145 -4.38 -1.35 20.53
N ASP A 146 -4.39 -1.94 21.70
CA ASP A 146 -4.71 -3.35 21.90
C ASP A 146 -6.22 -3.61 21.96
N TRP A 147 -6.90 -3.24 20.87
CA TRP A 147 -8.36 -3.39 20.73
C TRP A 147 -8.72 -4.15 19.47
N VAL A 148 -9.75 -4.97 19.56
CA VAL A 148 -10.36 -5.67 18.44
C VAL A 148 -11.85 -5.35 18.36
N ALA A 149 -12.30 -5.09 17.13
CA ALA A 149 -13.72 -4.91 16.80
C ALA A 149 -14.15 -6.02 15.83
N PHE A 150 -15.29 -6.67 16.08
CA PHE A 150 -15.76 -7.77 15.25
C PHE A 150 -17.28 -7.89 15.23
N GLN A 151 -17.79 -8.56 14.20
CA GLN A 151 -19.18 -8.97 14.09
C GLN A 151 -19.27 -10.50 14.01
N LYS A 152 -20.35 -11.06 14.59
CA LYS A 152 -20.64 -12.50 14.61
C LYS A 152 -21.89 -12.79 13.79
N GLY A 153 -22.03 -14.06 13.39
CA GLY A 153 -23.24 -14.53 12.73
C GLY A 153 -23.52 -13.90 11.36
N ARG A 154 -24.36 -14.56 10.57
CA ARG A 154 -24.70 -14.08 9.22
C ARG A 154 -25.76 -12.97 9.21
N LYS A 155 -26.70 -13.05 10.12
CA LYS A 155 -27.84 -12.13 10.24
C LYS A 155 -27.65 -11.11 11.35
N ASP A 156 -26.84 -11.43 12.34
CA ASP A 156 -26.48 -10.53 13.41
C ASP A 156 -25.51 -9.47 12.89
N SER A 157 -25.86 -8.21 13.07
CA SER A 157 -25.05 -7.06 12.71
C SER A 157 -24.55 -6.32 13.94
N THR A 158 -24.64 -6.93 15.11
CA THR A 158 -24.08 -6.35 16.34
C THR A 158 -22.57 -6.27 16.23
N LEU A 159 -22.04 -5.09 16.47
CA LEU A 159 -20.62 -4.83 16.60
C LEU A 159 -20.20 -5.07 18.04
N TYR A 160 -19.17 -5.85 18.23
CA TYR A 160 -18.50 -6.08 19.50
C TYR A 160 -17.11 -5.43 19.45
N VAL A 161 -16.77 -4.63 20.46
CA VAL A 161 -15.46 -3.98 20.58
C VAL A 161 -14.91 -4.31 21.97
N GLN A 162 -13.73 -4.95 22.01
CA GLN A 162 -13.13 -5.37 23.28
C GLN A 162 -11.62 -5.20 23.26
N PRO A 163 -10.99 -4.99 24.43
CA PRO A 163 -9.56 -5.04 24.55
C PRO A 163 -9.04 -6.46 24.35
N LEU A 164 -7.78 -6.60 23.94
CA LEU A 164 -7.13 -7.92 23.77
C LEU A 164 -6.74 -8.55 25.11
N ASN A 165 -6.58 -7.76 26.16
CA ASN A 165 -6.41 -8.29 27.50
C ASN A 165 -7.73 -8.94 27.97
N ALA A 166 -7.66 -10.00 28.77
CA ALA A 166 -8.83 -10.79 29.17
C ALA A 166 -9.87 -10.05 30.04
N ASN A 167 -9.78 -8.73 30.17
CA ASN A 167 -10.73 -7.94 30.94
C ASN A 167 -11.98 -7.60 30.11
N LEU A 168 -12.91 -8.55 30.03
CA LEU A 168 -14.17 -8.41 29.28
C LEU A 168 -15.15 -7.38 29.90
N SER A 169 -14.86 -6.83 31.07
CA SER A 169 -15.71 -5.80 31.71
C SER A 169 -15.75 -4.48 30.93
N THR A 170 -14.82 -4.26 30.01
CA THR A 170 -14.74 -3.08 29.13
C THR A 170 -15.18 -3.36 27.70
N ARG A 171 -16.06 -4.34 27.49
CA ARG A 171 -16.60 -4.65 26.17
C ARG A 171 -17.73 -3.69 25.81
N TYR A 172 -17.67 -3.13 24.59
CA TYR A 172 -18.71 -2.29 24.03
C TYR A 172 -19.50 -3.06 22.97
N GLU A 173 -20.79 -2.79 22.90
CA GLU A 173 -21.69 -3.36 21.91
C GLU A 173 -22.49 -2.24 21.22
N ALA A 174 -22.73 -2.42 19.91
CA ALA A 174 -23.58 -1.54 19.12
C ALA A 174 -24.44 -2.39 18.16
N PRO A 175 -25.77 -2.21 18.14
CA PRO A 175 -26.68 -3.00 17.30
C PRO A 175 -26.66 -2.52 15.84
N ALA A 176 -27.08 -3.39 14.94
CA ALA A 176 -27.38 -3.09 13.53
C ALA A 176 -26.28 -2.33 12.77
N VAL A 177 -25.01 -2.61 13.06
CA VAL A 177 -23.86 -1.93 12.45
C VAL A 177 -23.60 -2.43 11.04
N LYS A 178 -23.52 -1.48 10.09
CA LYS A 178 -23.27 -1.71 8.65
C LYS A 178 -21.79 -1.64 8.29
N ALA A 179 -21.03 -0.74 8.94
CA ALA A 179 -19.60 -0.54 8.70
C ALA A 179 -18.93 0.01 9.96
N PHE A 180 -17.65 -0.29 10.14
CA PHE A 180 -16.81 0.21 11.22
C PHE A 180 -15.34 0.14 10.84
N ASN A 181 -14.52 1.03 11.42
CA ASN A 181 -13.07 0.95 11.35
C ASN A 181 -12.44 1.75 12.50
N PHE A 182 -11.21 1.37 12.86
CA PHE A 182 -10.38 2.15 13.77
C PHE A 182 -9.69 3.30 13.05
N ALA A 183 -9.32 4.33 13.80
CA ALA A 183 -8.31 5.29 13.39
C ALA A 183 -6.93 4.62 13.35
N GLU A 184 -6.02 5.17 12.55
CA GLU A 184 -4.71 4.57 12.29
C GLU A 184 -3.82 4.60 13.53
N LYS A 185 -3.72 5.74 14.22
CA LYS A 185 -2.78 5.95 15.35
C LYS A 185 -3.43 6.00 16.73
N SER A 186 -4.70 5.65 16.85
CA SER A 186 -5.39 5.67 18.15
C SER A 186 -6.42 4.55 18.28
N GLY A 187 -6.96 4.40 19.50
CA GLY A 187 -8.10 3.52 19.77
C GLY A 187 -9.47 4.08 19.37
N MET A 188 -9.52 5.22 18.66
CA MET A 188 -10.78 5.77 18.17
C MET A 188 -11.39 4.87 17.10
N LEU A 189 -12.68 4.61 17.19
CA LEU A 189 -13.43 3.77 16.25
C LEU A 189 -14.68 4.48 15.78
N TYR A 190 -14.90 4.54 14.48
CA TYR A 190 -16.22 4.91 13.96
C TYR A 190 -17.05 3.67 13.64
N TYR A 191 -18.37 3.79 13.79
CA TYR A 191 -19.31 2.82 13.25
C TYR A 191 -20.57 3.49 12.70
N ILE A 192 -21.15 2.87 11.67
CA ILE A 192 -22.39 3.29 11.05
C ILE A 192 -23.46 2.27 11.41
N THR A 193 -24.51 2.71 12.10
CA THR A 193 -25.62 1.85 12.49
C THR A 193 -26.93 2.23 11.81
N ALA A 194 -27.79 1.23 11.58
CA ALA A 194 -29.19 1.46 11.24
C ALA A 194 -30.01 1.86 12.47
N GLY A 195 -29.40 1.80 13.64
CA GLY A 195 -30.08 2.00 14.91
C GLY A 195 -30.98 0.84 15.32
N ASP A 196 -31.46 0.90 16.54
CA ASP A 196 -32.61 0.11 16.98
C ASP A 196 -33.72 1.05 17.51
N LYS A 197 -34.90 0.50 17.69
CA LYS A 197 -36.04 1.32 18.12
C LYS A 197 -35.96 1.77 19.57
N ALA A 198 -35.02 1.25 20.36
CA ALA A 198 -34.98 1.41 21.81
C ALA A 198 -33.82 2.28 22.30
N GLU A 199 -32.60 2.18 21.72
CA GLU A 199 -31.42 2.73 22.36
C GLU A 199 -30.51 3.59 21.44
N GLU A 200 -30.33 3.24 20.16
CA GLU A 200 -29.44 4.00 19.26
C GLU A 200 -30.18 4.50 18.01
N LYS A 201 -30.08 5.79 17.74
CA LYS A 201 -30.58 6.40 16.50
C LYS A 201 -29.73 5.95 15.31
N PRO A 202 -30.32 5.84 14.08
CA PRO A 202 -29.53 5.57 12.89
C PRO A 202 -28.53 6.70 12.63
N GLY A 203 -27.29 6.34 12.29
CA GLY A 203 -26.26 7.36 12.04
C GLY A 203 -24.84 6.84 12.10
N LEU A 204 -23.93 7.80 12.05
CA LEU A 204 -22.50 7.62 12.23
C LEU A 204 -22.10 8.02 13.66
N TYR A 205 -21.48 7.11 14.36
CA TYR A 205 -20.99 7.27 15.72
C TYR A 205 -19.47 7.19 15.79
N LEU A 206 -18.92 7.87 16.79
CA LEU A 206 -17.54 7.78 17.21
C LEU A 206 -17.49 7.17 18.62
N LEU A 207 -16.67 6.14 18.79
CA LEU A 207 -16.39 5.51 20.08
C LEU A 207 -14.90 5.73 20.44
N ASN A 208 -14.66 6.34 21.57
CA ASN A 208 -13.36 6.33 22.21
C ASN A 208 -13.26 5.05 23.05
N THR A 209 -12.41 4.10 22.65
CA THR A 209 -12.33 2.80 23.33
C THR A 209 -11.71 2.88 24.71
N GLU A 210 -10.87 3.88 24.99
CA GLU A 210 -10.22 4.06 26.28
C GLU A 210 -11.18 4.60 27.33
N THR A 211 -12.02 5.58 26.95
CA THR A 211 -12.95 6.23 27.87
C THR A 211 -14.38 5.65 27.83
N GLY A 212 -14.70 4.89 26.79
CA GLY A 212 -16.04 4.36 26.54
C GLY A 212 -17.05 5.39 26.03
N VAL A 213 -16.64 6.62 25.80
CA VAL A 213 -17.53 7.68 25.33
C VAL A 213 -17.96 7.43 23.91
N LYS A 214 -19.28 7.34 23.70
CA LYS A 214 -19.94 7.27 22.39
C LYS A 214 -20.50 8.64 22.02
N THR A 215 -20.16 9.14 20.86
CA THR A 215 -20.68 10.41 20.32
C THR A 215 -21.39 10.19 19.00
N LEU A 216 -22.63 10.69 18.87
CA LEU A 216 -23.36 10.73 17.60
C LEU A 216 -22.78 11.86 16.74
N ILE A 217 -22.07 11.49 15.69
CA ILE A 217 -21.40 12.43 14.78
C ILE A 217 -22.39 12.98 13.76
N LYS A 218 -23.23 12.10 13.19
CA LYS A 218 -24.25 12.48 12.21
C LYS A 218 -25.45 11.55 12.31
N GLU A 219 -26.60 12.10 12.67
CA GLU A 219 -27.87 11.39 12.64
C GLU A 219 -28.39 11.22 11.21
N GLY A 220 -28.96 10.07 10.89
CA GLY A 220 -29.64 9.76 9.64
C GLY A 220 -29.37 8.35 9.14
N ASP A 221 -30.35 7.79 8.41
CA ASP A 221 -30.28 6.45 7.82
C ASP A 221 -29.83 6.47 6.35
N GLY A 222 -29.34 7.61 5.86
CA GLY A 222 -28.84 7.81 4.51
C GLY A 222 -27.60 6.97 4.17
N VAL A 223 -26.97 7.30 3.06
CA VAL A 223 -25.76 6.63 2.57
C VAL A 223 -24.53 7.38 3.03
N PHE A 224 -23.68 6.71 3.80
CA PHE A 224 -22.35 7.17 4.17
C PHE A 224 -21.29 6.54 3.26
N LYS A 225 -20.37 7.33 2.75
CA LYS A 225 -19.25 6.87 1.90
C LYS A 225 -17.94 7.51 2.34
N GLN A 226 -16.82 6.88 2.03
CA GLN A 226 -15.47 7.44 2.21
C GLN A 226 -15.21 7.97 3.64
N VAL A 227 -15.72 7.29 4.68
CA VAL A 227 -15.46 7.71 6.07
C VAL A 227 -13.97 7.54 6.36
N THR A 228 -13.30 8.63 6.75
CA THR A 228 -11.87 8.67 6.99
C THR A 228 -11.53 9.52 8.21
N PHE A 229 -10.53 9.06 8.96
CA PHE A 229 -9.91 9.84 10.03
C PHE A 229 -8.71 10.64 9.50
N ASP A 230 -8.34 11.68 10.23
CA ASP A 230 -6.97 12.16 10.21
C ASP A 230 -6.04 11.16 10.92
N GLU A 231 -4.74 11.41 10.90
CA GLU A 231 -3.72 10.48 11.41
C GLU A 231 -3.93 10.13 12.89
N ASP A 232 -4.27 11.11 13.72
CA ASP A 232 -4.44 10.95 15.17
C ASP A 232 -5.87 10.50 15.58
N GLY A 233 -6.81 10.50 14.65
CA GLY A 233 -8.22 10.16 14.93
C GLY A 233 -9.01 11.27 15.60
N ALA A 234 -8.49 12.50 15.60
CA ALA A 234 -9.15 13.66 16.20
C ALA A 234 -10.26 14.23 15.28
N ASN A 235 -10.05 14.16 13.98
CA ASN A 235 -11.01 14.64 12.99
C ASN A 235 -11.52 13.47 12.14
N LEU A 236 -12.80 13.55 11.77
CA LEU A 236 -13.49 12.55 10.96
C LEU A 236 -14.20 13.23 9.80
N ALA A 237 -13.91 12.83 8.58
CA ALA A 237 -14.58 13.32 7.39
C ALA A 237 -15.31 12.19 6.67
N PHE A 238 -16.39 12.52 6.00
CA PHE A 238 -17.20 11.55 5.24
C PHE A 238 -18.06 12.23 4.19
N LEU A 239 -18.51 11.43 3.22
CA LEU A 239 -19.55 11.82 2.28
C LEU A 239 -20.89 11.27 2.77
N TYR A 240 -21.94 12.09 2.70
CA TYR A 240 -23.28 11.72 3.13
C TYR A 240 -24.33 12.13 2.11
N CYS A 241 -25.33 11.28 1.95
CA CYS A 241 -26.53 11.58 1.17
C CYS A 241 -27.78 11.02 1.89
N ALA A 242 -28.76 11.87 2.12
CA ALA A 242 -30.02 11.46 2.72
C ALA A 242 -30.92 10.68 1.75
N GLN A 243 -30.82 10.96 0.43
CA GLN A 243 -31.68 10.39 -0.61
C GLN A 243 -31.00 9.16 -1.24
N LYS A 244 -31.35 7.96 -0.81
CA LYS A 244 -30.70 6.70 -1.23
C LYS A 244 -30.68 6.47 -2.76
N ASP A 245 -31.74 6.87 -3.45
CA ASP A 245 -31.93 6.57 -4.89
C ASP A 245 -31.19 7.53 -5.83
N SER A 246 -30.74 8.68 -5.34
CA SER A 246 -30.06 9.71 -6.13
C SER A 246 -28.75 10.20 -5.52
N CYS A 247 -28.10 9.38 -4.70
CA CYS A 247 -26.87 9.76 -3.99
C CYS A 247 -25.72 10.18 -4.90
N TYR A 248 -25.62 9.61 -6.09
CA TYR A 248 -24.59 9.99 -7.07
C TYR A 248 -24.65 11.47 -7.50
N LYS A 249 -25.77 12.15 -7.27
CA LYS A 249 -25.98 13.58 -7.56
C LYS A 249 -25.98 14.48 -6.34
N ALA A 250 -26.19 13.92 -5.17
CA ALA A 250 -26.54 14.67 -3.97
C ALA A 250 -25.59 14.38 -2.78
N MET A 251 -24.39 13.85 -3.04
CA MET A 251 -23.39 13.70 -2.00
C MET A 251 -22.96 15.07 -1.48
N SER A 252 -22.87 15.19 -0.17
CA SER A 252 -22.27 16.32 0.53
C SER A 252 -21.09 15.87 1.38
N LEU A 253 -20.14 16.77 1.58
CA LEU A 253 -18.93 16.57 2.39
C LEU A 253 -19.18 17.08 3.80
N TRP A 254 -18.93 16.23 4.77
CA TRP A 254 -19.10 16.50 6.20
C TRP A 254 -17.79 16.35 6.95
N LEU A 255 -17.60 17.18 7.96
CA LEU A 255 -16.43 17.20 8.82
C LEU A 255 -16.85 17.28 10.30
N SER A 256 -16.34 16.37 11.10
CA SER A 256 -16.35 16.41 12.56
C SER A 256 -14.95 16.73 13.04
N GLN A 257 -14.80 17.71 13.90
CA GLN A 257 -13.53 18.10 14.51
C GLN A 257 -13.57 17.81 16.01
N GLN A 258 -12.51 17.23 16.55
CA GLN A 258 -12.37 16.90 17.97
C GLN A 258 -13.55 16.10 18.54
N GLY A 259 -14.14 15.21 17.73
CA GLY A 259 -15.28 14.39 18.12
C GLY A 259 -16.61 15.14 18.27
N ALA A 260 -16.70 16.41 17.89
CA ALA A 260 -17.95 17.16 17.87
C ALA A 260 -18.89 16.67 16.75
N PRO A 261 -20.23 16.91 16.85
CA PRO A 261 -21.15 16.64 15.78
C PRO A 261 -20.68 17.26 14.45
N ALA A 262 -20.82 16.51 13.35
CA ALA A 262 -20.29 16.96 12.06
C ALA A 262 -21.12 18.09 11.46
N THR A 263 -20.43 18.97 10.76
CA THR A 263 -21.02 20.05 9.95
C THR A 263 -20.84 19.78 8.46
N GLU A 264 -21.78 20.21 7.64
CA GLU A 264 -21.66 20.15 6.18
C GLU A 264 -20.72 21.24 5.70
N VAL A 265 -19.63 20.84 5.04
CA VAL A 265 -18.60 21.79 4.54
C VAL A 265 -18.67 22.02 3.04
N ALA A 266 -19.28 21.11 2.30
CA ALA A 266 -19.54 21.28 0.88
C ALA A 266 -20.74 20.45 0.42
N ALA A 267 -21.50 20.98 -0.53
CA ALA A 267 -22.62 20.31 -1.17
C ALA A 267 -22.70 20.65 -2.67
N ARG A 268 -23.61 20.01 -3.36
CA ARG A 268 -23.96 20.31 -4.76
C ARG A 268 -24.24 21.80 -4.92
N GLY A 269 -23.72 22.39 -6.00
CA GLY A 269 -23.90 23.83 -6.31
C GLY A 269 -22.93 24.75 -5.59
N ASN A 270 -21.91 24.20 -4.90
CA ASN A 270 -20.84 25.02 -4.33
C ASN A 270 -20.15 25.82 -5.45
N ARG A 271 -19.94 27.12 -5.23
CA ARG A 271 -19.39 28.08 -6.23
C ARG A 271 -17.93 27.82 -6.59
N ALA A 272 -17.21 27.07 -5.76
CA ALA A 272 -15.82 26.68 -6.04
C ALA A 272 -15.72 25.52 -7.05
N PHE A 273 -16.82 24.85 -7.37
CA PHE A 273 -16.82 23.77 -8.36
C PHE A 273 -17.05 24.32 -9.77
N PRO A 274 -16.49 23.69 -10.79
CA PRO A 274 -16.89 23.97 -12.17
C PRO A 274 -18.41 23.81 -12.35
N LYS A 275 -18.99 24.57 -13.27
CA LYS A 275 -20.43 24.53 -13.53
C LYS A 275 -20.89 23.11 -13.90
N GLY A 276 -21.90 22.59 -13.22
CA GLY A 276 -22.44 21.27 -13.46
C GLY A 276 -21.64 20.12 -12.82
N TRP A 277 -20.70 20.45 -11.93
CA TRP A 277 -19.96 19.44 -11.17
C TRP A 277 -20.57 19.19 -9.80
N VAL A 278 -20.34 17.96 -9.31
CA VAL A 278 -20.81 17.48 -8.00
C VAL A 278 -19.66 16.81 -7.24
N ILE A 279 -19.85 16.57 -5.95
CA ILE A 279 -18.94 15.76 -5.15
C ILE A 279 -19.06 14.30 -5.61
N SER A 280 -17.94 13.69 -5.94
CA SER A 280 -17.86 12.30 -6.42
C SER A 280 -17.68 11.34 -5.27
N GLU A 281 -18.50 10.30 -5.20
CA GLU A 281 -18.32 9.20 -4.25
C GLU A 281 -17.09 8.31 -4.56
N HIS A 282 -16.49 8.46 -5.74
CA HIS A 282 -15.38 7.66 -6.22
C HIS A 282 -14.01 8.31 -5.97
N GLY A 283 -13.98 9.61 -5.64
CA GLY A 283 -12.76 10.32 -5.30
C GLY A 283 -12.30 9.99 -3.88
N LYS A 284 -11.01 9.73 -3.70
CA LYS A 284 -10.45 9.46 -2.37
C LYS A 284 -10.63 10.69 -1.46
N LEU A 285 -11.21 10.47 -0.29
CA LEU A 285 -11.24 11.44 0.79
C LEU A 285 -10.02 11.25 1.68
N GLN A 286 -9.21 12.30 1.88
CA GLN A 286 -7.95 12.20 2.59
C GLN A 286 -7.58 13.53 3.26
N PHE A 287 -7.22 13.46 4.53
CA PHE A 287 -6.58 14.60 5.21
C PHE A 287 -5.14 14.79 4.74
N SER A 288 -4.64 16.03 4.82
CA SER A 288 -3.19 16.25 4.82
C SER A 288 -2.60 15.76 6.15
N LYS A 289 -1.28 15.60 6.21
CA LYS A 289 -0.59 15.10 7.42
C LYS A 289 -0.87 15.95 8.65
N SER A 290 -0.85 17.28 8.50
CA SER A 290 -1.17 18.23 9.58
C SER A 290 -2.66 18.34 9.88
N ALA A 291 -3.52 17.65 9.14
CA ALA A 291 -4.97 17.79 9.16
C ALA A 291 -5.47 19.23 8.90
N SER A 292 -4.64 20.09 8.28
CA SER A 292 -5.03 21.45 7.92
C SER A 292 -5.88 21.52 6.65
N ARG A 293 -5.82 20.47 5.83
CA ARG A 293 -6.51 20.34 4.55
C ARG A 293 -7.22 18.99 4.43
N LEU A 294 -8.34 19.00 3.72
CA LEU A 294 -9.10 17.80 3.38
C LEU A 294 -9.24 17.73 1.86
N PHE A 295 -8.65 16.72 1.25
CA PHE A 295 -8.75 16.45 -0.18
C PHE A 295 -9.94 15.55 -0.46
N PHE A 296 -10.67 15.85 -1.53
CA PHE A 296 -11.84 15.08 -1.97
C PHE A 296 -11.99 15.11 -3.48
N GLY A 297 -12.84 14.24 -4.02
CA GLY A 297 -13.09 14.14 -5.45
C GLY A 297 -14.33 14.93 -5.87
N THR A 298 -14.24 15.59 -7.02
CA THR A 298 -15.37 16.18 -7.75
C THR A 298 -15.45 15.55 -9.14
N SER A 299 -16.59 15.62 -9.79
CA SER A 299 -16.78 15.17 -11.17
C SER A 299 -17.94 15.92 -11.84
N PRO A 300 -17.99 15.97 -13.18
CA PRO A 300 -19.23 16.30 -13.87
C PRO A 300 -20.38 15.46 -13.33
N GLU A 301 -21.58 16.05 -13.26
CA GLU A 301 -22.76 15.31 -12.79
C GLU A 301 -22.99 14.07 -13.67
N PRO A 302 -23.01 12.85 -13.09
CA PRO A 302 -23.21 11.64 -13.85
C PRO A 302 -24.56 11.64 -14.59
N ARG A 303 -24.52 11.24 -15.85
CA ARG A 303 -25.76 11.10 -16.63
C ARG A 303 -26.61 9.99 -16.05
N GLN A 304 -27.91 10.26 -15.86
CA GLN A 304 -28.85 9.24 -15.41
C GLN A 304 -28.99 8.16 -16.50
N LYS A 305 -28.90 6.89 -16.09
CA LYS A 305 -29.27 5.79 -17.00
C LYS A 305 -30.74 5.95 -17.40
N ASP A 306 -31.01 5.93 -18.68
CA ASP A 306 -32.38 5.81 -19.18
C ASP A 306 -32.90 4.42 -18.79
N THR A 307 -33.76 4.36 -17.78
CA THR A 307 -34.39 3.14 -17.28
C THR A 307 -35.70 2.83 -18.00
N LEU A 308 -36.20 3.76 -18.81
CA LEU A 308 -37.44 3.58 -19.56
C LEU A 308 -37.24 2.81 -20.86
N GLN A 309 -35.99 2.72 -21.35
CA GLN A 309 -35.65 1.99 -22.55
C GLN A 309 -35.19 0.56 -22.19
N LEU A 310 -35.91 -0.43 -22.71
CA LEU A 310 -35.52 -1.84 -22.58
C LEU A 310 -34.12 -2.08 -23.18
N ALA A 311 -33.34 -2.98 -22.60
CA ALA A 311 -31.99 -3.27 -23.05
C ALA A 311 -31.94 -3.74 -24.50
N GLU A 312 -32.94 -4.47 -24.95
CA GLU A 312 -33.11 -4.97 -26.32
C GLU A 312 -33.40 -3.86 -27.35
N ASN A 313 -33.92 -2.72 -26.91
CA ASN A 313 -34.21 -1.56 -27.75
C ASN A 313 -33.08 -0.55 -27.79
N ARG A 314 -31.96 -0.79 -27.08
CA ARG A 314 -30.82 0.09 -27.09
C ARG A 314 -29.93 -0.21 -28.29
N PRO A 315 -29.66 0.78 -29.15
CA PRO A 315 -28.76 0.55 -30.27
C PRO A 315 -27.37 0.22 -29.76
N ASN A 316 -26.80 -0.87 -30.26
CA ASN A 316 -25.40 -1.22 -30.00
C ASN A 316 -24.56 -0.73 -31.18
N VAL A 317 -24.17 0.55 -31.15
CA VAL A 317 -23.37 1.17 -32.19
C VAL A 317 -21.96 1.39 -31.67
N GLN A 318 -20.98 0.94 -32.45
CA GLN A 318 -19.57 1.20 -32.25
C GLN A 318 -19.10 2.19 -33.33
N VAL A 319 -18.51 3.30 -32.90
CA VAL A 319 -17.90 4.26 -33.82
C VAL A 319 -16.39 4.11 -33.77
N TRP A 320 -15.81 3.78 -34.91
CA TRP A 320 -14.36 3.66 -35.08
C TRP A 320 -13.87 4.83 -35.91
N SER A 321 -13.02 5.67 -35.32
CA SER A 321 -12.41 6.80 -36.02
C SER A 321 -10.89 6.71 -35.91
N TRP A 322 -10.20 7.07 -36.97
CA TRP A 322 -8.73 7.06 -37.05
C TRP A 322 -8.08 8.15 -36.20
N ASP A 323 -8.81 9.21 -35.91
CA ASP A 323 -8.37 10.38 -35.13
C ASP A 323 -8.76 10.31 -33.65
N GLU A 324 -9.39 9.20 -33.21
CA GLU A 324 -9.69 8.97 -31.80
C GLU A 324 -8.40 8.88 -30.97
N PRO A 325 -8.24 9.71 -29.93
CA PRO A 325 -7.03 9.72 -29.11
C PRO A 325 -6.84 8.43 -28.31
N VAL A 326 -7.89 7.61 -28.15
CA VAL A 326 -7.86 6.31 -27.49
C VAL A 326 -8.63 5.30 -28.32
N GLN A 327 -8.04 4.17 -28.64
CA GLN A 327 -8.69 3.10 -29.41
C GLN A 327 -9.99 2.63 -28.74
N TYR A 328 -11.01 2.32 -29.53
CA TYR A 328 -12.31 1.88 -29.04
C TYR A 328 -12.23 0.73 -28.03
N THR A 329 -11.43 -0.31 -28.33
CA THR A 329 -11.24 -1.46 -27.42
C THR A 329 -10.68 -1.06 -26.07
N VAL A 330 -9.79 -0.07 -26.01
CA VAL A 330 -9.23 0.50 -24.77
C VAL A 330 -10.27 1.35 -24.05
N GLN A 331 -11.09 2.11 -24.79
CA GLN A 331 -12.20 2.86 -24.21
C GLN A 331 -13.22 1.91 -23.55
N ASP A 332 -13.62 0.84 -24.23
CA ASP A 332 -14.57 -0.15 -23.68
C ASP A 332 -14.00 -0.88 -22.46
N TYR A 333 -12.73 -1.28 -22.52
CA TYR A 333 -12.03 -1.87 -21.38
C TYR A 333 -11.98 -0.95 -20.16
N ASN A 334 -11.73 0.34 -20.36
CA ASN A 334 -11.64 1.33 -19.27
C ASN A 334 -12.98 1.97 -18.91
N LYS A 335 -14.08 1.66 -19.58
CA LYS A 335 -15.39 2.31 -19.42
C LYS A 335 -15.83 2.48 -17.95
N GLU A 336 -15.79 1.39 -17.18
CA GLU A 336 -16.17 1.43 -15.76
C GLU A 336 -15.24 2.34 -14.91
N LYS A 337 -13.98 2.40 -15.26
CA LYS A 337 -13.00 3.29 -14.61
C LYS A 337 -13.27 4.74 -14.98
N GLU A 338 -13.53 5.01 -16.25
CA GLU A 338 -13.82 6.36 -16.74
C GLU A 338 -15.14 6.90 -16.17
N LEU A 339 -16.18 6.07 -16.06
CA LEU A 339 -17.45 6.45 -15.42
C LEU A 339 -17.30 6.82 -13.94
N LYS A 340 -16.23 6.34 -13.30
CA LYS A 340 -15.89 6.63 -11.89
C LYS A 340 -14.78 7.67 -11.74
N ARG A 341 -14.33 8.27 -12.84
CA ARG A 341 -13.27 9.27 -12.80
C ARG A 341 -13.68 10.46 -11.92
N SER A 342 -12.76 10.89 -11.10
CA SER A 342 -12.93 12.06 -10.24
C SER A 342 -11.69 12.93 -10.26
N TYR A 343 -11.87 14.18 -9.95
CA TYR A 343 -10.85 15.23 -10.02
C TYR A 343 -10.70 15.86 -8.65
N GLN A 344 -9.47 16.04 -8.23
CA GLN A 344 -9.17 16.44 -6.86
C GLN A 344 -9.48 17.90 -6.61
N ALA A 345 -10.15 18.14 -5.48
CA ALA A 345 -10.35 19.43 -4.86
C ALA A 345 -9.81 19.40 -3.42
N VAL A 346 -9.58 20.55 -2.83
CA VAL A 346 -9.13 20.71 -1.45
C VAL A 346 -10.07 21.62 -0.67
N TYR A 347 -10.36 21.25 0.56
CA TYR A 347 -11.02 22.08 1.57
C TYR A 347 -10.00 22.47 2.64
N HIS A 348 -9.83 23.77 2.86
CA HIS A 348 -8.97 24.34 3.90
C HIS A 348 -9.74 24.40 5.22
N ILE A 349 -9.35 23.58 6.20
CA ILE A 349 -10.11 23.40 7.43
C ILE A 349 -10.17 24.71 8.24
N ASN A 350 -9.07 25.43 8.35
CA ASN A 350 -8.99 26.67 9.13
C ASN A 350 -9.59 27.90 8.46
N GLY A 351 -10.03 27.81 7.21
CA GLY A 351 -10.57 28.98 6.48
C GLY A 351 -11.91 28.74 5.83
N GLY A 352 -12.40 27.49 5.85
CA GLY A 352 -13.67 27.10 5.21
C GLY A 352 -13.66 27.24 3.68
N ARG A 353 -12.48 27.41 3.05
CA ARG A 353 -12.34 27.66 1.63
C ARG A 353 -12.14 26.35 0.86
N ILE A 354 -12.78 26.28 -0.32
CA ILE A 354 -12.59 25.18 -1.26
C ILE A 354 -11.84 25.67 -2.49
N CYS A 355 -10.94 24.83 -2.99
CA CYS A 355 -10.22 25.07 -4.22
C CYS A 355 -10.25 23.82 -5.12
N GLN A 356 -10.63 24.00 -6.40
CA GLN A 356 -10.54 22.94 -7.41
C GLN A 356 -9.10 22.86 -7.93
N LEU A 357 -8.48 21.68 -7.84
CA LEU A 357 -7.08 21.49 -8.21
C LEU A 357 -6.91 20.85 -9.58
N ALA A 358 -7.64 19.79 -9.86
CA ALA A 358 -7.58 19.02 -11.11
C ALA A 358 -8.90 19.13 -11.87
N ASP A 359 -8.85 18.87 -13.18
CA ASP A 359 -10.02 18.87 -14.07
C ASP A 359 -9.87 17.82 -15.18
N GLU A 360 -10.77 17.83 -16.18
CA GLU A 360 -10.76 16.87 -17.29
C GLU A 360 -9.51 16.96 -18.17
N GLU A 361 -8.88 18.13 -18.25
CA GLU A 361 -7.66 18.34 -19.05
C GLU A 361 -6.41 17.98 -18.26
N LEU A 362 -6.35 18.37 -16.99
CA LEU A 362 -5.25 18.14 -16.07
C LEU A 362 -5.70 17.22 -14.93
N SER A 363 -5.80 15.92 -15.22
CA SER A 363 -6.46 14.97 -14.32
C SER A 363 -5.54 14.29 -13.33
N GLN A 364 -4.24 14.21 -13.60
CA GLN A 364 -3.27 13.56 -12.73
C GLN A 364 -2.64 14.57 -11.79
N ILE A 365 -2.68 14.29 -10.48
CA ILE A 365 -2.10 15.17 -9.46
C ILE A 365 -1.23 14.36 -8.50
N LEU A 366 -0.06 14.89 -8.16
CA LEU A 366 0.82 14.39 -7.11
C LEU A 366 0.95 15.45 -6.03
N LEU A 367 0.59 15.08 -4.79
CA LEU A 367 0.72 15.93 -3.62
C LEU A 367 2.12 15.76 -3.00
N GLY A 368 2.77 16.87 -2.66
CA GLY A 368 3.98 16.88 -1.85
C GLY A 368 3.66 16.97 -0.36
N ASP A 369 4.59 16.52 0.49
CA ASP A 369 4.51 16.56 1.96
C ASP A 369 3.16 16.05 2.50
N GLU A 370 2.69 14.93 1.93
CA GLU A 370 1.40 14.32 2.29
C GLU A 370 0.20 15.30 2.23
N GLY A 371 0.28 16.28 1.33
CA GLY A 371 -0.73 17.32 1.14
C GLY A 371 -0.47 18.62 1.91
N ASP A 372 0.62 18.72 2.66
CA ASP A 372 0.98 19.94 3.39
C ASP A 372 1.88 20.89 2.58
N ALA A 373 2.53 20.42 1.50
CA ALA A 373 3.26 21.29 0.61
C ALA A 373 2.35 22.41 0.03
N PRO A 374 2.89 23.59 -0.25
CA PRO A 374 2.09 24.69 -0.84
C PRO A 374 1.71 24.43 -2.31
N LEU A 375 2.50 23.61 -3.01
CA LEU A 375 2.32 23.29 -4.42
C LEU A 375 2.17 21.76 -4.61
N ALA A 376 1.40 21.39 -5.64
CA ALA A 376 1.34 20.02 -6.15
C ALA A 376 1.76 20.00 -7.62
N LEU A 377 2.03 18.80 -8.14
CA LEU A 377 2.36 18.58 -9.54
C LEU A 377 1.14 18.04 -10.27
N LEU A 378 0.70 18.71 -11.31
CA LEU A 378 -0.31 18.24 -12.26
C LEU A 378 0.37 17.71 -13.51
N SER A 379 -0.23 16.73 -14.15
CA SER A 379 0.21 16.26 -15.46
C SER A 379 -0.94 15.79 -16.34
N THR A 380 -0.70 15.87 -17.65
CA THR A 380 -1.59 15.32 -18.67
C THR A 380 -0.80 14.78 -19.85
N SER A 381 -1.20 13.60 -20.32
CA SER A 381 -0.71 13.01 -21.57
C SER A 381 -1.76 13.10 -22.70
N ARG A 382 -2.91 13.67 -22.41
CA ARG A 382 -4.05 13.70 -23.33
C ARG A 382 -3.73 14.30 -24.69
N PRO A 383 -2.99 15.43 -24.81
CA PRO A 383 -2.63 16.00 -26.11
C PRO A 383 -1.77 15.09 -26.98
N TYR A 384 -1.09 14.10 -26.36
CA TYR A 384 -0.14 13.20 -27.02
C TYR A 384 -0.65 11.76 -27.16
N SER A 385 -1.91 11.50 -26.79
CA SER A 385 -2.47 10.15 -26.76
C SER A 385 -2.44 9.47 -28.14
N LEU A 386 -2.76 10.22 -29.19
CA LEU A 386 -2.74 9.70 -30.58
C LEU A 386 -1.31 9.35 -31.02
N SER A 387 -0.34 10.25 -30.82
CA SER A 387 1.06 10.02 -31.21
C SER A 387 1.71 8.88 -30.41
N SER A 388 1.31 8.69 -29.17
CA SER A 388 1.85 7.61 -28.30
C SER A 388 1.58 6.21 -28.86
N MET A 389 0.55 6.03 -29.69
CA MET A 389 0.25 4.74 -30.32
C MET A 389 1.31 4.35 -31.36
N TRP A 390 2.02 5.31 -31.91
CA TRP A 390 3.05 5.10 -32.93
C TRP A 390 4.45 5.21 -32.37
N GLU A 391 4.63 6.09 -31.36
CA GLU A 391 5.94 6.37 -30.77
C GLU A 391 6.37 5.30 -29.76
N GLY A 392 5.44 4.45 -29.27
CA GLY A 392 5.70 3.48 -28.20
C GLY A 392 5.95 4.12 -26.83
N ARG A 393 5.91 5.45 -26.74
CA ARG A 393 6.15 6.28 -25.54
C ARG A 393 5.08 7.35 -25.45
N THR A 394 4.86 7.85 -24.24
CA THR A 394 3.87 8.87 -23.99
C THR A 394 4.54 10.13 -23.46
N ARG A 395 4.40 11.23 -24.18
CA ARG A 395 4.73 12.57 -23.72
C ARG A 395 3.69 13.09 -22.76
N SER A 396 4.08 14.01 -21.89
CA SER A 396 3.17 14.68 -20.96
C SER A 396 3.53 16.16 -20.82
N ASP A 397 2.52 16.96 -20.53
CA ASP A 397 2.70 18.31 -20.01
C ASP A 397 2.65 18.26 -18.49
N TYR A 398 3.50 19.05 -17.85
CA TYR A 398 3.62 19.15 -16.40
C TYR A 398 3.38 20.58 -15.94
N TYR A 399 2.60 20.71 -14.85
CA TYR A 399 2.27 22.00 -14.25
C TYR A 399 2.45 21.95 -12.75
N THR A 400 2.84 23.06 -12.13
CA THR A 400 2.56 23.25 -10.71
C THR A 400 1.13 23.74 -10.53
N VAL A 401 0.51 23.37 -9.42
CA VAL A 401 -0.75 23.94 -8.96
C VAL A 401 -0.62 24.37 -7.50
N SER A 402 -1.01 25.61 -7.22
CA SER A 402 -1.10 26.13 -5.86
C SER A 402 -2.25 25.46 -5.13
N LEU A 403 -1.98 24.83 -3.98
CA LEU A 403 -3.03 24.26 -3.15
C LEU A 403 -3.88 25.35 -2.47
N GLU A 404 -3.40 26.60 -2.46
CA GLU A 404 -4.06 27.73 -1.82
C GLU A 404 -5.18 28.32 -2.68
N ASP A 405 -4.95 28.53 -3.97
CA ASP A 405 -5.87 29.21 -4.87
C ASP A 405 -6.12 28.50 -6.21
N GLY A 406 -5.47 27.35 -6.46
CA GLY A 406 -5.61 26.57 -7.69
C GLY A 406 -4.92 27.16 -8.91
N SER A 407 -4.13 28.23 -8.75
CA SER A 407 -3.36 28.81 -9.86
C SER A 407 -2.34 27.82 -10.38
N ARG A 408 -2.18 27.77 -11.71
CA ARG A 408 -1.35 26.78 -12.41
C ARG A 408 -0.24 27.46 -13.19
N LYS A 409 0.95 26.85 -13.21
CA LYS A 409 2.09 27.31 -14.00
C LYS A 409 2.67 26.13 -14.76
N LEU A 410 2.85 26.28 -16.08
CA LEU A 410 3.52 25.29 -16.93
C LEU A 410 4.99 25.13 -16.50
N LEU A 411 5.42 23.87 -16.29
CA LEU A 411 6.80 23.51 -16.00
C LEU A 411 7.52 22.94 -17.22
N ALA A 412 6.87 22.01 -17.91
CA ALA A 412 7.40 21.34 -19.09
C ALA A 412 6.27 20.95 -20.02
N SER A 413 6.53 20.95 -21.33
CA SER A 413 5.58 20.56 -22.35
C SER A 413 6.20 19.49 -23.25
N ALA A 414 5.39 18.52 -23.68
CA ALA A 414 5.78 17.44 -24.57
C ALA A 414 6.99 16.61 -24.08
N ASP A 415 7.15 16.47 -22.76
CA ASP A 415 8.30 15.78 -22.16
C ASP A 415 8.01 14.30 -21.93
N TYR A 416 8.98 13.43 -22.22
CA TYR A 416 8.91 11.98 -21.94
C TYR A 416 9.28 11.65 -20.49
N GLY A 417 9.94 12.55 -19.76
CA GLY A 417 10.34 12.36 -18.36
C GLY A 417 9.13 12.08 -17.46
N ARG A 418 9.28 11.13 -16.56
CA ARG A 418 8.27 10.84 -15.52
C ARG A 418 8.56 11.65 -14.27
N TYR A 419 8.01 12.85 -14.22
CA TYR A 419 8.21 13.76 -13.11
C TYR A 419 7.61 13.23 -11.83
N ARG A 420 8.37 13.37 -10.74
CA ARG A 420 7.98 13.03 -9.37
C ARG A 420 8.26 14.23 -8.46
N LEU A 421 7.62 14.26 -7.29
CA LEU A 421 7.92 15.23 -6.25
C LEU A 421 8.81 14.60 -5.17
N SER A 422 9.73 15.38 -4.64
CA SER A 422 10.41 15.09 -3.38
C SER A 422 9.40 15.02 -2.24
N PRO A 423 9.68 14.30 -1.13
CA PRO A 423 8.71 14.11 -0.06
C PRO A 423 8.10 15.39 0.50
N GLN A 424 8.90 16.46 0.69
CA GLN A 424 8.38 17.76 1.14
C GLN A 424 7.92 18.67 0.00
N GLY A 425 7.99 18.21 -1.26
CA GLY A 425 7.54 18.98 -2.42
C GLY A 425 8.44 20.14 -2.80
N LYS A 426 9.70 20.19 -2.32
CA LYS A 426 10.64 21.26 -2.68
C LYS A 426 11.16 21.15 -4.09
N TYR A 427 11.26 19.92 -4.60
CA TYR A 427 11.78 19.62 -5.93
C TYR A 427 10.83 18.72 -6.71
N ALA A 428 10.66 18.99 -8.01
CA ALA A 428 10.30 17.99 -8.99
C ALA A 428 11.59 17.33 -9.49
N TYR A 429 11.57 15.99 -9.74
CA TYR A 429 12.72 15.28 -10.24
C TYR A 429 12.33 14.20 -11.23
N TRP A 430 13.18 13.93 -12.20
CA TRP A 430 12.95 12.91 -13.24
C TRP A 430 14.24 12.44 -13.88
N TYR A 431 14.17 11.29 -14.50
CA TYR A 431 15.18 10.80 -15.42
C TYR A 431 14.74 11.13 -16.85
N ALA A 432 15.62 11.81 -17.59
CA ALA A 432 15.43 12.07 -19.02
C ALA A 432 16.13 10.95 -19.81
N GLU A 433 15.32 10.10 -20.43
CA GLU A 433 15.79 8.93 -21.15
C GLU A 433 16.65 9.31 -22.36
N THR A 434 16.32 10.44 -23.03
CA THR A 434 17.00 10.91 -24.25
C THR A 434 18.45 11.28 -24.04
N ASP A 435 18.80 11.78 -22.87
CA ASP A 435 20.14 12.21 -22.50
C ASP A 435 20.72 11.37 -21.35
N SER A 436 20.00 10.35 -20.91
CA SER A 436 20.41 9.41 -19.86
C SER A 436 20.82 10.08 -18.55
N CYS A 437 20.10 11.15 -18.19
CA CYS A 437 20.45 12.01 -17.06
C CYS A 437 19.31 12.17 -16.06
N TRP A 438 19.67 12.32 -14.79
CA TRP A 438 18.76 12.77 -13.74
C TRP A 438 18.74 14.29 -13.63
N TYR A 439 17.57 14.84 -13.45
CA TYR A 439 17.30 16.25 -13.25
C TYR A 439 16.48 16.52 -12.00
N THR A 440 16.67 17.69 -11.44
CA THR A 440 15.77 18.30 -10.47
C THR A 440 15.29 19.65 -10.97
N LEU A 441 14.15 20.07 -10.47
CA LEU A 441 13.60 21.40 -10.67
C LEU A 441 13.13 21.93 -9.32
N SER A 442 13.67 23.04 -8.87
CA SER A 442 13.23 23.73 -7.67
C SER A 442 11.81 24.26 -7.85
N MET A 443 10.90 23.86 -6.96
CA MET A 443 9.50 24.30 -7.01
C MET A 443 9.34 25.76 -6.59
N ALA A 444 10.30 26.33 -5.88
CA ALA A 444 10.27 27.69 -5.38
C ALA A 444 10.54 28.73 -6.49
N ASP A 445 11.58 28.52 -7.29
CA ASP A 445 12.04 29.47 -8.31
C ASP A 445 11.98 28.93 -9.74
N GLY A 446 11.75 27.62 -9.91
CA GLY A 446 11.70 26.97 -11.22
C GLY A 446 13.08 26.68 -11.82
N LYS A 447 14.16 26.74 -11.03
CA LYS A 447 15.50 26.46 -11.51
C LYS A 447 15.66 24.96 -11.78
N LYS A 448 16.04 24.61 -13.02
CA LYS A 448 16.37 23.24 -13.43
C LYS A 448 17.85 22.97 -13.21
N ASN A 449 18.18 21.87 -12.53
CA ASN A 449 19.55 21.41 -12.29
C ASN A 449 19.75 20.03 -12.90
N GLN A 450 20.85 19.83 -13.60
CA GLN A 450 21.29 18.56 -14.12
C GLN A 450 22.18 17.88 -13.06
N LEU A 451 21.74 16.72 -12.53
CA LEU A 451 22.44 16.01 -11.46
C LEU A 451 23.52 15.05 -11.99
N THR A 452 23.27 14.45 -13.14
CA THR A 452 24.19 13.46 -13.72
C THR A 452 24.50 13.80 -15.17
N THR A 453 25.70 13.40 -15.61
CA THR A 453 26.07 13.42 -17.03
C THR A 453 26.61 12.05 -17.44
N PRO A 454 26.44 11.59 -18.68
CA PRO A 454 26.96 10.29 -19.13
C PRO A 454 28.47 10.12 -18.92
N ALA A 455 29.22 11.22 -18.94
CA ALA A 455 30.66 11.21 -18.74
C ALA A 455 31.06 11.04 -17.27
N SER A 456 30.24 11.48 -16.31
CA SER A 456 30.58 11.49 -14.89
C SER A 456 29.91 10.40 -14.08
N PHE A 457 28.74 9.93 -14.53
CA PHE A 457 27.92 8.99 -13.77
C PHE A 457 27.03 8.13 -14.68
N LEU A 458 27.15 6.80 -14.56
CA LEU A 458 26.37 5.84 -15.32
C LEU A 458 25.02 5.57 -14.61
N ALA A 459 24.04 6.43 -14.90
CA ALA A 459 22.73 6.35 -14.28
C ALA A 459 21.80 5.28 -14.89
N TRP A 460 22.18 4.76 -16.05
CA TRP A 460 21.34 3.89 -16.89
C TRP A 460 21.83 2.44 -16.92
N ASP A 461 20.98 1.55 -17.43
CA ASP A 461 21.31 0.16 -17.67
C ASP A 461 22.38 0.03 -18.77
N GLU A 462 23.61 -0.26 -18.35
CA GLU A 462 24.78 -0.38 -19.20
C GLU A 462 24.73 -1.61 -20.14
N GLU A 463 23.83 -2.56 -19.87
CA GLU A 463 23.61 -3.80 -20.64
C GLU A 463 22.32 -3.78 -21.45
N ASN A 464 21.73 -2.59 -21.66
CA ASN A 464 20.54 -2.48 -22.51
C ASN A 464 20.83 -3.00 -23.91
N ASP A 465 20.12 -4.05 -24.32
CA ASP A 465 20.27 -4.74 -25.59
C ASP A 465 19.06 -4.60 -26.54
N VAL A 466 18.13 -3.73 -26.18
CA VAL A 466 16.96 -3.42 -26.99
C VAL A 466 17.15 -2.09 -27.74
N PRO A 467 16.55 -1.90 -28.94
CA PRO A 467 16.70 -0.68 -29.74
C PRO A 467 15.84 0.46 -29.17
N ASP A 468 16.06 0.79 -27.92
CA ASP A 468 15.40 1.86 -27.19
C ASP A 468 16.37 2.52 -26.19
N TYR A 469 16.01 3.70 -25.67
CA TYR A 469 16.83 4.36 -24.65
C TYR A 469 16.89 3.51 -23.38
N PRO A 470 18.08 3.43 -22.75
CA PRO A 470 18.23 2.62 -21.53
C PRO A 470 17.44 3.20 -20.36
N ASN A 471 16.84 2.32 -19.58
CA ASN A 471 16.21 2.70 -18.33
C ASN A 471 17.25 3.11 -17.27
N ALA A 472 16.87 4.02 -16.38
CA ALA A 472 17.68 4.31 -15.21
C ALA A 472 17.68 3.16 -14.20
N HIS A 473 18.78 2.98 -13.47
CA HIS A 473 18.83 2.10 -12.30
C HIS A 473 17.90 2.56 -11.15
N GLY A 474 17.40 3.79 -11.19
CA GLY A 474 16.42 4.34 -10.28
C GLY A 474 16.99 5.13 -9.11
N THR A 475 16.17 5.37 -8.10
CA THR A 475 16.54 6.12 -6.89
C THR A 475 16.21 5.32 -5.64
N ALA A 476 17.03 5.45 -4.59
CA ALA A 476 16.73 4.91 -3.27
C ALA A 476 15.67 5.75 -2.53
N GLY A 477 15.65 7.06 -2.79
CA GLY A 477 14.75 8.02 -2.18
C GLY A 477 15.46 9.32 -1.79
N TRP A 478 14.77 10.12 -0.99
CA TRP A 478 15.25 11.40 -0.49
C TRP A 478 15.65 11.32 0.97
N THR A 479 16.61 12.14 1.37
CA THR A 479 16.94 12.34 2.78
C THR A 479 15.97 13.34 3.43
N GLU A 480 16.06 13.51 4.75
CA GLU A 480 15.25 14.47 5.49
C GLU A 480 15.34 15.87 4.85
N ARG A 481 14.24 16.61 4.92
CA ARG A 481 14.07 17.98 4.40
C ARG A 481 14.38 18.14 2.91
N ASP A 482 14.33 17.07 2.15
CA ASP A 482 14.71 17.04 0.73
C ASP A 482 16.15 17.54 0.49
N GLU A 483 17.08 17.32 1.46
CA GLU A 483 18.45 17.83 1.37
C GLU A 483 19.30 17.10 0.33
N SER A 484 19.01 15.82 0.07
CA SER A 484 19.74 15.04 -0.93
C SER A 484 18.86 13.98 -1.57
N LEU A 485 19.10 13.72 -2.85
CA LEU A 485 18.53 12.61 -3.59
C LEU A 485 19.54 11.45 -3.64
N LEU A 486 19.12 10.25 -3.26
CA LEU A 486 19.94 9.04 -3.38
C LEU A 486 19.62 8.35 -4.71
N ILE A 487 20.60 8.29 -5.61
CA ILE A 487 20.48 7.70 -6.94
C ILE A 487 21.33 6.41 -6.98
N TYR A 488 20.82 5.41 -7.69
CA TYR A 488 21.55 4.18 -7.97
C TYR A 488 22.37 4.34 -9.27
N ASP A 489 23.64 3.87 -9.23
CA ASP A 489 24.24 3.29 -10.43
C ASP A 489 23.91 1.79 -10.47
N ARG A 490 24.51 1.03 -11.35
CA ARG A 490 24.30 -0.43 -11.44
C ARG A 490 24.52 -1.13 -10.10
N TYR A 491 25.49 -0.70 -9.31
CA TYR A 491 25.97 -1.40 -8.12
C TYR A 491 25.75 -0.64 -6.82
N ASP A 492 26.05 0.65 -6.81
CA ASP A 492 26.18 1.44 -5.61
C ASP A 492 25.04 2.46 -5.41
N ILE A 493 24.95 2.99 -4.18
CA ILE A 493 24.07 4.08 -3.78
C ILE A 493 24.89 5.36 -3.70
N TRP A 494 24.45 6.38 -4.40
CA TRP A 494 25.11 7.68 -4.45
C TRP A 494 24.24 8.79 -3.93
N LYS A 495 24.82 9.71 -3.18
CA LYS A 495 24.17 10.90 -2.65
C LYS A 495 24.43 12.10 -3.55
N PHE A 496 23.38 12.74 -4.02
CA PHE A 496 23.40 13.93 -4.86
C PHE A 496 22.80 15.13 -4.15
N ASP A 497 23.44 16.29 -4.33
CA ASP A 497 22.88 17.58 -3.99
C ASP A 497 21.83 17.96 -5.05
N PRO A 498 20.56 18.23 -4.67
CA PRO A 498 19.51 18.54 -5.64
C PRO A 498 19.72 19.88 -6.39
N ASP A 499 20.56 20.77 -5.86
CA ASP A 499 20.93 22.03 -6.52
C ASP A 499 22.19 21.88 -7.41
N ALA A 500 22.77 20.69 -7.48
CA ALA A 500 23.99 20.38 -8.24
C ALA A 500 25.21 21.28 -7.89
N MET A 501 25.27 21.74 -6.64
CA MET A 501 26.37 22.61 -6.16
C MET A 501 27.51 21.80 -5.53
N LYS A 502 27.27 20.53 -5.20
CA LYS A 502 28.25 19.63 -4.56
C LYS A 502 28.46 18.39 -5.40
N GLU A 503 29.71 17.89 -5.38
CA GLU A 503 30.04 16.63 -6.04
C GLU A 503 29.25 15.44 -5.42
N PRO A 504 28.84 14.46 -6.24
CA PRO A 504 28.15 13.28 -5.76
C PRO A 504 29.09 12.38 -4.91
N VAL A 505 28.52 11.74 -3.90
CA VAL A 505 29.27 10.88 -2.96
C VAL A 505 28.77 9.44 -3.05
N ASN A 506 29.68 8.48 -3.37
CA ASN A 506 29.37 7.05 -3.28
C ASN A 506 29.26 6.63 -1.80
N LEU A 507 28.10 6.16 -1.38
CA LEU A 507 27.82 5.80 0.02
C LEU A 507 28.17 4.34 0.33
N THR A 508 28.20 3.45 -0.66
CA THR A 508 28.42 2.00 -0.49
C THR A 508 29.79 1.52 -0.96
N MET A 509 30.51 2.31 -1.74
CA MET A 509 31.94 2.22 -2.04
C MET A 509 32.44 0.98 -2.80
N ASN A 510 31.89 -0.21 -2.56
CA ASN A 510 32.50 -1.47 -3.04
C ASN A 510 31.58 -2.30 -3.97
N GLY A 511 30.40 -1.81 -4.29
CA GLY A 511 29.43 -2.55 -5.11
C GLY A 511 30.02 -2.90 -6.49
N ARG A 512 30.53 -1.91 -7.21
CA ARG A 512 31.12 -2.11 -8.54
C ARG A 512 32.38 -3.00 -8.49
N LYS A 513 33.24 -2.83 -7.50
CA LYS A 513 34.44 -3.67 -7.33
C LYS A 513 34.11 -5.13 -7.10
N ASN A 514 33.08 -5.41 -6.29
CA ASN A 514 32.69 -6.77 -5.92
C ASN A 514 31.58 -7.35 -6.81
N ARG A 515 31.09 -6.56 -7.78
CA ARG A 515 29.97 -6.89 -8.65
C ARG A 515 28.72 -7.27 -7.85
N ILE A 516 28.44 -6.49 -6.78
CA ILE A 516 27.25 -6.62 -5.93
C ILE A 516 26.40 -5.37 -6.08
N SER A 517 25.20 -5.52 -6.63
CA SER A 517 24.25 -4.41 -6.72
C SER A 517 23.50 -4.25 -5.40
N TYR A 518 23.66 -3.10 -4.74
CA TYR A 518 22.99 -2.77 -3.50
C TYR A 518 21.70 -1.99 -3.77
N ARG A 519 20.60 -2.41 -3.12
CA ARG A 519 19.30 -1.72 -3.17
C ARG A 519 18.74 -1.58 -1.76
N LEU A 520 18.26 -0.40 -1.42
CA LEU A 520 17.64 -0.11 -0.12
C LEU A 520 16.37 -0.94 0.07
N VAL A 521 16.25 -1.56 1.23
CA VAL A 521 15.03 -2.24 1.67
C VAL A 521 14.26 -1.32 2.60
N LYS A 522 13.09 -0.88 2.16
CA LYS A 522 12.21 -0.04 2.96
C LYS A 522 11.45 -0.92 3.95
N LEU A 523 11.84 -0.86 5.24
CA LEU A 523 11.22 -1.66 6.31
C LEU A 523 9.93 -1.02 6.83
N ASP A 524 9.92 0.30 6.98
CA ASP A 524 8.76 1.06 7.39
C ASP A 524 8.09 1.70 6.16
N LYS A 525 6.83 1.36 5.91
CA LYS A 525 6.06 1.89 4.78
C LYS A 525 5.70 3.37 4.96
N GLU A 526 5.63 3.83 6.19
CA GLU A 526 5.33 5.23 6.53
C GLU A 526 6.58 6.13 6.42
N GLU A 527 7.80 5.57 6.57
CA GLU A 527 9.03 6.34 6.43
C GLU A 527 9.20 6.81 4.99
N ARG A 528 9.01 8.09 4.74
CA ARG A 528 9.09 8.69 3.39
C ARG A 528 10.47 9.22 3.06
N MET A 529 11.27 9.49 4.06
CA MET A 529 12.61 10.05 3.94
C MET A 529 13.62 9.11 4.58
N ILE A 530 14.83 9.09 4.05
CA ILE A 530 15.89 8.22 4.51
C ILE A 530 16.73 8.96 5.54
N ASP A 531 16.72 8.51 6.78
CA ASP A 531 17.65 8.96 7.81
C ASP A 531 19.00 8.26 7.61
N LEU A 532 19.99 9.02 7.13
CA LEU A 532 21.32 8.49 6.86
C LEU A 532 22.05 8.01 8.12
N ASN A 533 21.67 8.49 9.31
CA ASN A 533 22.30 8.12 10.59
C ASN A 533 21.77 6.80 11.15
N LYS A 534 20.57 6.40 10.75
CA LYS A 534 20.01 5.10 11.13
C LYS A 534 20.67 3.97 10.33
N PRO A 535 20.80 2.79 10.93
CA PRO A 535 21.19 1.60 10.18
C PRO A 535 20.14 1.27 9.12
N GLN A 536 20.57 1.16 7.87
CA GLN A 536 19.74 0.79 6.73
C GLN A 536 19.96 -0.67 6.36
N LEU A 537 18.88 -1.37 5.98
CA LEU A 537 18.94 -2.70 5.40
C LEU A 537 19.06 -2.58 3.88
N LEU A 538 20.04 -3.27 3.33
CA LEU A 538 20.24 -3.34 1.88
C LEU A 538 20.07 -4.78 1.41
N LYS A 539 19.44 -4.96 0.25
CA LYS A 539 19.51 -6.20 -0.52
C LYS A 539 20.68 -6.09 -1.47
N GLY A 540 21.57 -7.09 -1.45
CA GLY A 540 22.68 -7.19 -2.38
C GLY A 540 22.50 -8.37 -3.32
N PHE A 541 22.70 -8.17 -4.63
CA PHE A 541 22.74 -9.23 -5.63
C PHE A 541 24.14 -9.33 -6.24
N ASN A 542 24.74 -10.50 -6.15
CA ASN A 542 26.05 -10.77 -6.71
C ASN A 542 25.91 -11.25 -8.16
N GLU A 543 26.37 -10.47 -9.12
CA GLU A 543 26.25 -10.79 -10.54
C GLU A 543 27.11 -11.97 -10.99
N VAL A 544 28.16 -12.32 -10.24
CA VAL A 544 29.04 -13.45 -10.56
C VAL A 544 28.41 -14.77 -10.10
N THR A 545 28.03 -14.84 -8.82
CA THR A 545 27.48 -16.08 -8.24
C THR A 545 25.97 -16.23 -8.46
N LYS A 546 25.28 -15.16 -8.88
CA LYS A 546 23.83 -15.05 -9.01
C LYS A 546 23.07 -15.23 -7.69
N GLY A 547 23.78 -15.32 -6.58
CA GLY A 547 23.22 -15.32 -5.25
C GLY A 547 22.88 -13.91 -4.76
N ASN A 548 22.00 -13.83 -3.77
CA ASN A 548 21.71 -12.56 -3.12
C ASN A 548 21.73 -12.70 -1.58
N GLY A 549 21.61 -11.55 -0.91
CA GLY A 549 21.62 -11.52 0.54
C GLY A 549 21.25 -10.16 1.10
N TYR A 550 21.36 -10.04 2.40
CA TYR A 550 21.10 -8.81 3.13
C TYR A 550 22.38 -8.25 3.74
N TYR A 551 22.47 -6.93 3.70
CA TYR A 551 23.60 -6.15 4.18
C TYR A 551 23.08 -5.00 5.04
N LYS A 552 23.91 -4.55 5.98
CA LYS A 552 23.63 -3.42 6.85
C LYS A 552 24.62 -2.28 6.54
N ALA A 553 24.11 -1.06 6.37
CA ALA A 553 24.92 0.13 6.15
C ALA A 553 24.42 1.30 7.00
N ARG A 554 25.33 2.22 7.37
CA ARG A 554 24.98 3.59 7.78
C ARG A 554 25.39 4.50 6.64
N LEU A 555 24.42 5.18 6.04
CA LEU A 555 24.65 5.98 4.85
C LEU A 555 25.13 7.41 5.15
N SER A 556 25.29 7.78 6.43
CA SER A 556 25.90 9.05 6.83
C SER A 556 27.42 9.08 6.60
N THR A 557 28.05 7.91 6.48
CA THR A 557 29.48 7.77 6.19
C THR A 557 29.64 6.84 5.01
N ALA A 558 30.43 7.27 4.01
CA ALA A 558 30.78 6.44 2.86
C ALA A 558 31.61 5.23 3.31
N ALA A 559 31.02 4.04 3.28
CA ALA A 559 31.66 2.80 3.72
C ALA A 559 31.02 1.57 3.06
N SER A 560 31.78 0.49 2.94
CA SER A 560 31.26 -0.79 2.45
C SER A 560 30.19 -1.35 3.38
N PRO A 561 29.02 -1.78 2.85
CA PRO A 561 28.00 -2.43 3.63
C PRO A 561 28.50 -3.71 4.32
N LYS A 562 28.07 -3.92 5.56
CA LYS A 562 28.38 -5.15 6.30
C LYS A 562 27.39 -6.24 5.91
N GLU A 563 27.89 -7.38 5.47
CA GLU A 563 27.08 -8.55 5.20
C GLU A 563 26.42 -9.06 6.48
N LEU A 564 25.12 -9.35 6.41
CA LEU A 564 24.33 -10.01 7.44
C LEU A 564 24.11 -11.48 7.08
N MET A 565 23.71 -11.74 5.84
CA MET A 565 23.60 -13.07 5.26
C MET A 565 23.65 -12.97 3.74
N ALA A 566 24.46 -13.79 3.10
CA ALA A 566 24.51 -13.93 1.66
C ALA A 566 24.94 -15.35 1.29
N GLY A 567 24.55 -15.81 0.10
CA GLY A 567 24.89 -17.16 -0.35
C GLY A 567 24.38 -17.47 -1.75
N ASN A 568 24.59 -18.70 -2.19
CA ASN A 568 24.13 -19.18 -3.50
C ASN A 568 22.65 -19.58 -3.47
N TYR A 569 21.84 -18.72 -2.92
CA TYR A 569 20.37 -18.87 -2.87
C TYR A 569 19.72 -17.53 -3.20
N ASN A 570 18.45 -17.56 -3.57
CA ASN A 570 17.68 -16.38 -3.83
C ASN A 570 16.74 -16.07 -2.65
N VAL A 571 17.02 -15.01 -1.94
CA VAL A 571 16.13 -14.47 -0.91
C VAL A 571 15.20 -13.48 -1.58
N THR A 572 13.94 -13.86 -1.73
CA THR A 572 12.96 -13.07 -2.50
C THR A 572 12.08 -12.21 -1.62
N GLN A 573 11.96 -12.54 -0.33
CA GLN A 573 11.06 -11.86 0.60
C GLN A 573 11.80 -11.38 1.84
N TYR A 574 11.32 -10.27 2.37
CA TYR A 574 11.67 -9.67 3.65
C TYR A 574 10.37 -9.19 4.31
N PHE A 575 10.39 -9.06 5.60
CA PHE A 575 9.20 -8.70 6.38
C PHE A 575 9.08 -7.20 6.51
#